data_06ee770d0eb99fd6d8b239184edc107c
#
_entry.id   06ee770d0eb99fd6d8b239184edc107c
#
_cell.length_a   1.000
_cell.length_b   1.000
_cell.length_c   1.000
_cell.angle_alpha   90.00
_cell.angle_beta   90.00
_cell.angle_gamma   90.00
#
_symmetry.space_group_name_H-M   'P 1'
#
loop_
_entity.id
_entity.type
_entity.pdbx_description
1 polymer ?
#
loop_
_entity_poly.entity_id
_entity_poly.type
_entity_poly.pdbx_seq_one_letter_code
_entity_poly.pdbx_strand_id
1 'polypeptide(L)'
;MLVVAFVMNEDEIAAAISNPNGMVASDGIIAHGNGHPRAAGTFTRVLGKYVREDKVVDLTTALRKITLEPAKRLEIENRKGDIHVGADADITIFDPETIIDGPSFQDISLPNKGIDYVIVNGEIALKDNEFIDDRAGEFIAYQDK
;
A
#
# COMPACT_ATOMS: atom_id res chain seq x y z
N MET A 1 9.24 -24.88 2.21
CA MET A 1 10.37 -23.92 2.22
C MET A 1 9.95 -22.72 1.40
N LEU A 2 9.96 -21.52 1.96
CA LEU A 2 9.78 -20.28 1.20
C LEU A 2 11.15 -19.84 0.67
N VAL A 3 11.20 -19.45 -0.61
CA VAL A 3 12.40 -18.92 -1.25
C VAL A 3 12.11 -17.55 -1.84
N VAL A 4 13.09 -16.65 -1.83
CA VAL A 4 13.05 -15.37 -2.52
C VAL A 4 13.92 -15.49 -3.76
N ALA A 5 13.32 -15.22 -4.93
CA ALA A 5 14.05 -15.21 -6.19
C ALA A 5 14.19 -13.75 -6.69
N PHE A 6 15.40 -13.34 -6.97
CA PHE A 6 15.71 -12.02 -7.55
C PHE A 6 15.74 -12.18 -9.08
N VAL A 7 14.57 -11.99 -9.70
CA VAL A 7 14.36 -12.28 -11.15
C VAL A 7 13.94 -11.06 -11.96
N MET A 8 13.70 -9.91 -11.30
CA MET A 8 13.28 -8.66 -11.95
C MET A 8 14.38 -7.61 -11.85
N ASN A 9 14.43 -6.71 -12.80
CA ASN A 9 15.29 -5.53 -12.76
C ASN A 9 14.46 -4.25 -12.56
N GLU A 10 15.10 -3.15 -12.17
CA GLU A 10 14.42 -1.89 -11.85
C GLU A 10 13.77 -1.26 -13.08
N ASP A 11 14.31 -1.43 -14.30
CA ASP A 11 13.72 -0.86 -15.53
C ASP A 11 12.39 -1.55 -15.86
N GLU A 12 12.30 -2.86 -15.67
CA GLU A 12 11.06 -3.62 -15.85
C GLU A 12 10.00 -3.24 -14.82
N ILE A 13 10.41 -3.03 -13.56
CA ILE A 13 9.53 -2.57 -12.49
C ILE A 13 9.01 -1.16 -12.81
N ALA A 14 9.88 -0.25 -13.21
CA ALA A 14 9.52 1.11 -13.60
C ALA A 14 8.54 1.11 -14.80
N ALA A 15 8.80 0.28 -15.82
CA ALA A 15 7.91 0.11 -16.97
C ALA A 15 6.54 -0.43 -16.56
N ALA A 16 6.48 -1.39 -15.64
CA ALA A 16 5.23 -1.94 -15.12
C ALA A 16 4.44 -0.89 -14.30
N ILE A 17 5.13 -0.13 -13.43
CA ILE A 17 4.50 0.92 -12.61
C ILE A 17 3.96 2.05 -13.49
N SER A 18 4.69 2.45 -14.53
CA SER A 18 4.27 3.52 -15.46
C SER A 18 3.15 3.09 -16.41
N ASN A 19 2.88 1.79 -16.58
CA ASN A 19 1.80 1.32 -17.46
C ASN A 19 0.44 1.86 -17.01
N PRO A 20 -0.32 2.59 -17.85
CA PRO A 20 -1.60 3.20 -17.44
C PRO A 20 -2.67 2.20 -17.02
N ASN A 21 -2.61 0.95 -17.49
CA ASN A 21 -3.56 -0.11 -17.16
C ASN A 21 -3.11 -0.98 -15.98
N GLY A 22 -1.95 -0.68 -15.37
CA GLY A 22 -1.42 -1.42 -14.24
C GLY A 22 -1.97 -0.92 -12.90
N MET A 23 -2.14 -1.83 -11.97
CA MET A 23 -2.40 -1.57 -10.55
C MET A 23 -1.25 -2.13 -9.73
N VAL A 24 -1.12 -1.68 -8.48
CA VAL A 24 -0.09 -2.17 -7.56
C VAL A 24 -0.73 -3.02 -6.48
N ALA A 25 -0.17 -4.21 -6.26
CA ALA A 25 -0.48 -5.08 -5.14
C ALA A 25 0.80 -5.56 -4.48
N SER A 26 0.75 -5.89 -3.19
CA SER A 26 1.95 -6.32 -2.46
C SER A 26 2.35 -7.75 -2.82
N ASP A 27 1.41 -8.63 -3.12
CA ASP A 27 1.64 -10.08 -3.27
C ASP A 27 2.53 -10.65 -2.13
N GLY A 28 2.38 -10.04 -0.94
CA GLY A 28 3.24 -10.30 0.20
C GLY A 28 2.69 -11.42 1.07
N ILE A 29 3.59 -12.29 1.54
CA ILE A 29 3.28 -13.32 2.53
C ILE A 29 4.28 -13.18 3.67
N ILE A 30 3.76 -13.19 4.91
CA ILE A 30 4.56 -13.31 6.13
C ILE A 30 4.21 -14.66 6.77
N ALA A 31 5.21 -15.48 7.00
CA ALA A 31 5.05 -16.77 7.67
C ALA A 31 6.08 -16.90 8.80
N HIS A 32 5.61 -17.17 10.01
CA HIS A 32 6.47 -17.33 11.20
C HIS A 32 7.42 -16.14 11.44
N GLY A 33 6.94 -14.92 11.23
CA GLY A 33 7.74 -13.70 11.39
C GLY A 33 8.75 -13.42 10.29
N ASN A 34 8.78 -14.21 9.22
CA ASN A 34 9.65 -14.04 8.07
C ASN A 34 8.84 -13.88 6.78
N GLY A 35 9.40 -13.19 5.81
CA GLY A 35 8.75 -12.97 4.52
C GLY A 35 9.54 -12.07 3.60
N HIS A 36 8.94 -11.73 2.48
CA HIS A 36 9.51 -10.72 1.58
C HIS A 36 9.18 -9.32 2.12
N PRO A 37 10.11 -8.34 2.10
CA PRO A 37 9.86 -6.94 2.53
C PRO A 37 8.61 -6.32 1.91
N ARG A 38 8.24 -6.73 0.70
CA ARG A 38 7.02 -6.25 0.02
C ARG A 38 5.74 -6.47 0.81
N ALA A 39 5.70 -7.45 1.72
CA ALA A 39 4.50 -7.71 2.54
C ALA A 39 4.10 -6.50 3.40
N ALA A 40 5.07 -5.71 3.85
CA ALA A 40 4.85 -4.55 4.71
C ALA A 40 5.27 -3.22 4.07
N GLY A 41 6.11 -3.22 3.03
CA GLY A 41 6.71 -2.01 2.46
C GLY A 41 6.29 -1.63 1.04
N THR A 42 5.46 -2.41 0.34
CA THR A 42 5.17 -2.17 -1.08
C THR A 42 4.61 -0.78 -1.36
N PHE A 43 3.56 -0.36 -0.64
CA PHE A 43 2.87 0.89 -0.96
C PHE A 43 3.70 2.11 -0.59
N THR A 44 4.40 2.07 0.54
CA THR A 44 5.33 3.14 0.96
C THR A 44 6.54 3.22 0.04
N ARG A 45 7.05 2.08 -0.47
CA ARG A 45 8.10 2.05 -1.49
C ARG A 45 7.65 2.67 -2.81
N VAL A 46 6.41 2.42 -3.24
CA VAL A 46 5.87 3.07 -4.44
C VAL A 46 5.90 4.58 -4.29
N LEU A 47 5.44 5.10 -3.16
CA LEU A 47 5.37 6.53 -2.91
C LEU A 47 6.76 7.15 -2.68
N GLY A 48 7.62 6.50 -1.92
CA GLY A 48 8.97 6.99 -1.62
C GLY A 48 9.92 6.86 -2.81
N LYS A 49 10.15 5.62 -3.26
CA LYS A 49 11.13 5.35 -4.32
C LYS A 49 10.61 5.78 -5.70
N TYR A 50 9.50 5.19 -6.16
CA TYR A 50 9.10 5.36 -7.58
C TYR A 50 8.41 6.69 -7.87
N VAL A 51 7.79 7.33 -6.87
CA VAL A 51 7.21 8.68 -7.04
C VAL A 51 8.24 9.76 -6.73
N ARG A 52 8.73 9.82 -5.48
CA ARG A 52 9.57 10.93 -5.01
C ARG A 52 10.99 10.88 -5.57
N GLU A 53 11.67 9.73 -5.47
CA GLU A 53 13.09 9.60 -5.83
C GLU A 53 13.30 9.40 -7.33
N ASP A 54 12.72 8.34 -7.89
CA ASP A 54 12.94 7.94 -9.28
C ASP A 54 12.02 8.67 -10.28
N LYS A 55 10.92 9.29 -9.80
CA LYS A 55 9.94 10.05 -10.61
C LYS A 55 9.36 9.25 -11.78
N VAL A 56 9.14 7.96 -11.56
CA VAL A 56 8.57 7.03 -12.56
C VAL A 56 7.12 7.39 -12.89
N VAL A 57 6.36 7.80 -11.88
CA VAL A 57 4.98 8.29 -12.00
C VAL A 57 4.77 9.46 -11.05
N ASP A 58 3.78 10.31 -11.33
CA ASP A 58 3.36 11.36 -10.38
C ASP A 58 2.58 10.77 -9.20
N LEU A 59 2.51 11.55 -8.11
CA LEU A 59 1.86 11.13 -6.87
C LEU A 59 0.38 10.77 -7.08
N THR A 60 -0.36 11.56 -7.83
CA THR A 60 -1.80 11.33 -8.07
C THR A 60 -2.02 10.03 -8.82
N THR A 61 -1.23 9.76 -9.86
CA THR A 61 -1.27 8.50 -10.60
C THR A 61 -0.93 7.31 -9.70
N ALA A 62 0.11 7.40 -8.88
CA ALA A 62 0.49 6.35 -7.95
C ALA A 62 -0.63 6.06 -6.94
N LEU A 63 -1.21 7.11 -6.34
CA LEU A 63 -2.33 6.96 -5.40
C LEU A 63 -3.50 6.24 -6.04
N ARG A 64 -3.91 6.64 -7.26
CA ARG A 64 -4.98 5.95 -7.99
C ARG A 64 -4.69 4.46 -8.19
N LYS A 65 -3.45 4.10 -8.56
CA LYS A 65 -3.03 2.71 -8.79
C LYS A 65 -3.04 1.84 -7.54
N ILE A 66 -2.94 2.42 -6.36
CA ILE A 66 -2.95 1.70 -5.08
C ILE A 66 -4.28 1.80 -4.32
N THR A 67 -5.23 2.63 -4.77
CA THR A 67 -6.52 2.85 -4.10
C THR A 67 -7.70 2.70 -5.06
N LEU A 68 -8.01 3.72 -5.85
CA LEU A 68 -9.23 3.80 -6.67
C LEU A 68 -9.30 2.74 -7.77
N GLU A 69 -8.19 2.48 -8.49
CA GLU A 69 -8.23 1.51 -9.58
C GLU A 69 -8.44 0.06 -9.09
N PRO A 70 -7.78 -0.39 -7.99
CA PRO A 70 -8.14 -1.66 -7.35
C PRO A 70 -9.59 -1.70 -6.86
N ALA A 71 -10.11 -0.62 -6.27
CA ALA A 71 -11.50 -0.56 -5.82
C ALA A 71 -12.49 -0.73 -6.99
N LYS A 72 -12.28 -0.05 -8.12
CA LYS A 72 -13.05 -0.22 -9.34
C LYS A 72 -12.96 -1.63 -9.90
N ARG A 73 -11.78 -2.24 -9.88
CA ARG A 73 -11.60 -3.61 -10.35
C ARG A 73 -12.38 -4.62 -9.53
N LEU A 74 -12.55 -4.34 -8.24
CA LEU A 74 -13.34 -5.16 -7.31
C LEU A 74 -14.82 -4.74 -7.24
N GLU A 75 -15.21 -3.67 -7.95
CA GLU A 75 -16.58 -3.12 -7.98
C GLU A 75 -17.07 -2.64 -6.59
N ILE A 76 -16.16 -2.06 -5.81
CA ILE A 76 -16.41 -1.50 -4.47
C ILE A 76 -16.04 0.00 -4.37
N GLU A 77 -15.88 0.69 -5.49
CA GLU A 77 -15.47 2.10 -5.54
C GLU A 77 -16.52 3.06 -4.95
N ASN A 78 -17.75 2.61 -4.76
CA ASN A 78 -18.78 3.33 -4.04
C ASN A 78 -18.56 3.36 -2.51
N ARG A 79 -17.65 2.53 -2.01
CA ARG A 79 -17.29 2.46 -0.58
C ARG A 79 -15.80 2.72 -0.33
N LYS A 80 -14.93 2.31 -1.23
CA LYS A 80 -13.46 2.27 -1.03
C LYS A 80 -12.69 2.97 -2.15
N GLY A 81 -11.49 3.40 -1.83
CA GLY A 81 -10.50 3.86 -2.81
C GLY A 81 -10.57 5.34 -3.15
N ASP A 82 -11.57 6.07 -2.66
CA ASP A 82 -11.73 7.52 -2.84
C ASP A 82 -12.38 8.16 -1.61
N ILE A 83 -12.20 9.47 -1.44
CA ILE A 83 -12.80 10.25 -0.33
C ILE A 83 -14.03 10.98 -0.86
N HIS A 84 -15.20 10.47 -0.51
CA HIS A 84 -16.49 11.10 -0.83
C HIS A 84 -17.55 10.80 0.24
N VAL A 85 -18.64 11.53 0.22
CA VAL A 85 -19.75 11.32 1.18
C VAL A 85 -20.36 9.93 0.98
N GLY A 86 -20.39 9.13 2.03
CA GLY A 86 -20.90 7.75 1.99
C GLY A 86 -19.83 6.68 1.81
N ALA A 87 -18.58 7.05 1.52
CA ALA A 87 -17.47 6.12 1.53
C ALA A 87 -17.09 5.71 2.97
N ASP A 88 -16.54 4.52 3.12
CA ASP A 88 -15.95 4.07 4.38
C ASP A 88 -14.73 4.95 4.70
N ALA A 89 -14.58 5.33 5.96
CA ALA A 89 -13.49 6.20 6.40
C ALA A 89 -12.18 5.42 6.59
N ASP A 90 -11.62 4.91 5.49
CA ASP A 90 -10.30 4.29 5.42
C ASP A 90 -9.30 5.31 4.86
N ILE A 91 -8.53 5.95 5.74
CA ILE A 91 -7.71 7.11 5.41
C ILE A 91 -6.29 6.90 5.90
N THR A 92 -5.31 7.13 5.04
CA THR A 92 -3.91 7.21 5.42
C THR A 92 -3.43 8.66 5.30
N ILE A 93 -2.88 9.20 6.39
CA ILE A 93 -2.26 10.51 6.44
C ILE A 93 -0.75 10.31 6.45
N PHE A 94 -0.06 10.90 5.49
CA PHE A 94 1.38 10.73 5.33
C PHE A 94 2.06 12.00 4.80
N ASP A 95 3.34 12.12 5.06
CA ASP A 95 4.18 13.18 4.50
C ASP A 95 4.84 12.69 3.19
N PRO A 96 4.51 13.27 2.03
CA PRO A 96 5.08 12.86 0.75
C PRO A 96 6.59 13.09 0.64
N GLU A 97 7.17 14.00 1.44
CA GLU A 97 8.61 14.29 1.43
C GLU A 97 9.43 13.26 2.19
N THR A 98 8.80 12.54 3.13
CA THR A 98 9.53 11.61 4.00
C THR A 98 9.08 10.16 3.89
N ILE A 99 7.94 9.88 3.24
CA ILE A 99 7.41 8.52 3.10
C ILE A 99 8.39 7.60 2.38
N ILE A 100 8.71 6.47 3.00
CA ILE A 100 9.57 5.42 2.45
C ILE A 100 9.35 4.10 3.21
N ASP A 101 9.64 2.98 2.55
CA ASP A 101 9.63 1.67 3.18
C ASP A 101 10.79 1.50 4.17
N GLY A 102 10.49 0.82 5.29
CA GLY A 102 11.50 0.40 6.28
C GLY A 102 11.86 -1.08 6.19
N PRO A 103 10.90 -1.98 5.87
CA PRO A 103 11.15 -3.40 5.82
C PRO A 103 12.27 -3.79 4.86
N SER A 104 13.13 -4.71 5.32
CA SER A 104 14.27 -5.22 4.56
C SER A 104 14.30 -6.76 4.55
N PHE A 105 15.18 -7.36 3.73
CA PHE A 105 15.39 -8.81 3.75
C PHE A 105 16.04 -9.32 5.03
N GLN A 106 16.69 -8.44 5.79
CA GLN A 106 17.29 -8.75 7.08
C GLN A 106 16.28 -8.64 8.22
N ASP A 107 15.34 -7.69 8.09
CA ASP A 107 14.31 -7.45 9.09
C ASP A 107 13.05 -6.87 8.43
N ILE A 108 12.01 -7.68 8.34
CA ILE A 108 10.71 -7.28 7.77
C ILE A 108 9.83 -6.51 8.76
N SER A 109 10.22 -6.44 10.04
CA SER A 109 9.47 -5.77 11.10
C SER A 109 9.80 -4.27 11.22
N LEU A 110 10.81 -3.79 10.49
CA LEU A 110 11.17 -2.37 10.50
C LEU A 110 9.97 -1.52 10.07
N PRO A 111 9.67 -0.44 10.83
CA PRO A 111 8.54 0.43 10.50
C PRO A 111 8.79 1.22 9.22
N ASN A 112 7.72 1.45 8.46
CA ASN A 112 7.74 2.44 7.39
C ASN A 112 7.89 3.86 7.98
N LYS A 113 8.39 4.82 7.21
CA LYS A 113 8.53 6.21 7.64
C LYS A 113 7.55 7.11 6.90
N GLY A 114 7.23 8.25 7.50
CA GLY A 114 6.40 9.28 6.87
C GLY A 114 4.89 8.98 6.91
N ILE A 115 4.43 7.99 7.67
CA ILE A 115 3.02 7.74 7.95
C ILE A 115 2.70 8.33 9.32
N ASP A 116 1.79 9.30 9.38
CA ASP A 116 1.34 9.90 10.63
C ASP A 116 0.15 9.14 11.21
N TYR A 117 -0.85 8.81 10.37
CA TYR A 117 -2.05 8.09 10.78
C TYR A 117 -2.49 7.08 9.74
N VAL A 118 -3.02 5.96 10.23
CA VAL A 118 -3.90 5.06 9.46
C VAL A 118 -5.22 4.96 10.20
N ILE A 119 -6.29 5.33 9.51
CA ILE A 119 -7.67 5.27 9.98
C ILE A 119 -8.36 4.16 9.19
N VAL A 120 -9.04 3.26 9.87
CA VAL A 120 -9.79 2.16 9.27
C VAL A 120 -11.21 2.20 9.81
N ASN A 121 -12.18 2.29 8.93
CA ASN A 121 -13.60 2.34 9.29
C ASN A 121 -13.93 3.48 10.29
N GLY A 122 -13.19 4.59 10.23
CA GLY A 122 -13.33 5.76 11.09
C GLY A 122 -12.55 5.69 12.43
N GLU A 123 -11.91 4.55 12.73
CA GLU A 123 -11.12 4.35 13.96
C GLU A 123 -9.61 4.47 13.66
N ILE A 124 -8.86 5.06 14.58
CA ILE A 124 -7.41 5.18 14.43
C ILE A 124 -6.77 3.81 14.67
N ALA A 125 -6.27 3.16 13.62
CA ALA A 125 -5.59 1.89 13.70
C ALA A 125 -4.08 2.05 13.97
N LEU A 126 -3.44 3.10 13.43
CA LEU A 126 -2.03 3.40 13.64
C LEU A 126 -1.84 4.91 13.78
N LYS A 127 -0.98 5.31 14.71
CA LYS A 127 -0.54 6.68 14.91
C LYS A 127 0.94 6.69 15.26
N ASP A 128 1.73 7.54 14.60
CA ASP A 128 3.17 7.73 14.89
C ASP A 128 3.96 6.40 14.93
N ASN A 129 3.66 5.46 14.04
CA ASN A 129 4.18 4.08 13.99
C ASN A 129 3.78 3.17 15.17
N GLU A 130 2.85 3.59 16.02
CA GLU A 130 2.29 2.75 17.09
C GLU A 130 0.91 2.21 16.69
N PHE A 131 0.71 0.90 16.82
CA PHE A 131 -0.60 0.29 16.63
C PHE A 131 -1.51 0.64 17.80
N ILE A 132 -2.67 1.23 17.49
CA ILE A 132 -3.71 1.62 18.47
C ILE A 132 -4.83 0.58 18.47
N ASP A 133 -5.32 0.18 17.30
CA ASP A 133 -6.32 -0.86 17.14
C ASP A 133 -5.99 -1.71 15.90
N ASP A 134 -5.84 -3.02 16.12
CA ASP A 134 -5.57 -4.00 15.05
C ASP A 134 -6.85 -4.70 14.55
N ARG A 135 -8.04 -4.29 15.01
CA ARG A 135 -9.34 -4.90 14.71
C ARG A 135 -10.39 -3.96 14.14
N ALA A 136 -10.02 -2.74 13.80
CA ALA A 136 -10.93 -1.75 13.21
C ALA A 136 -11.48 -2.17 11.82
N GLY A 137 -10.80 -3.09 11.13
CA GLY A 137 -11.19 -3.60 9.82
C GLY A 137 -12.37 -4.58 9.87
N GLU A 138 -13.17 -4.59 8.80
CA GLU A 138 -14.25 -5.55 8.59
C GLU A 138 -14.08 -6.32 7.28
N PHE A 139 -14.68 -7.51 7.21
CA PHE A 139 -14.73 -8.28 5.97
C PHE A 139 -15.76 -7.69 5.02
N ILE A 140 -15.34 -7.39 3.80
CA ILE A 140 -16.22 -6.92 2.73
C ILE A 140 -16.49 -8.09 1.80
N ALA A 141 -17.73 -8.59 1.80
CA ALA A 141 -18.13 -9.65 0.91
C ALA A 141 -18.27 -9.11 -0.53
N TYR A 142 -17.83 -9.88 -1.52
CA TYR A 142 -18.17 -9.61 -2.90
C TYR A 142 -19.70 -9.74 -3.07
N GLN A 143 -20.32 -8.68 -3.54
CA GLN A 143 -21.75 -8.69 -3.82
C GLN A 143 -21.96 -9.07 -5.28
N ASP A 144 -22.60 -10.20 -5.52
CA ASP A 144 -23.13 -10.50 -6.83
C ASP A 144 -24.16 -9.44 -7.21
N LYS A 145 -24.03 -8.88 -8.41
CA LYS A 145 -24.95 -7.89 -8.97
C LYS A 145 -26.30 -8.50 -9.28
#